data_686a14bd8779f7c194b8ec632735040d
#
_entry.id   686a14bd8779f7c194b8ec632735040d
#
_cell.length_a   1.000
_cell.length_b   1.000
_cell.length_c   1.000
_cell.angle_alpha   90.00
_cell.angle_beta   90.00
_cell.angle_gamma   90.00
#
_symmetry.space_group_name_H-M   'P 1'
#
loop_
_entity.id
_entity.type
_entity.pdbx_description
1 polymer ?
#
loop_
_entity_poly.entity_id
_entity_poly.type
_entity_poly.pdbx_seq_one_letter_code
_entity_poly.pdbx_strand_id
1 'polypeptide(L)'
;MMLKLNVLELEKSEYTGGKSSLCPGCGHDQISNNIIQAAWENGIQPEKIAKMSGIGCSSKTPAYFLGKSHGFNTVHGRMPSVTTGANLVNKGLSFLAVSGDGDTASIGIGQFVHAIRRNLDMVYIVENNGVYGLSLIHI
;
A
#
# COMPACT_ATOMS: atom_id res chain seq x y z
N MET A 1 31.23 6.46 -8.42
CA MET A 1 30.24 6.58 -7.34
C MET A 1 29.83 5.16 -6.97
N MET A 2 30.19 4.67 -5.78
CA MET A 2 29.78 3.32 -5.37
C MET A 2 28.26 3.29 -5.22
N LEU A 3 27.61 2.35 -5.90
CA LEU A 3 26.18 2.09 -5.71
C LEU A 3 25.96 1.57 -4.28
N LYS A 4 25.03 2.16 -3.56
CA LYS A 4 24.69 1.71 -2.21
C LYS A 4 23.73 0.51 -2.35
N LEU A 5 24.22 -0.66 -1.97
CA LEU A 5 23.42 -1.90 -1.96
C LEU A 5 22.90 -2.21 -0.56
N ASN A 6 21.78 -2.89 -0.46
CA ASN A 6 21.23 -3.39 0.80
C ASN A 6 21.80 -4.79 1.15
N VAL A 7 21.27 -5.41 2.18
CA VAL A 7 21.70 -6.76 2.64
C VAL A 7 21.41 -7.89 1.65
N LEU A 8 20.60 -7.64 0.64
CA LEU A 8 20.28 -8.56 -0.47
C LEU A 8 21.09 -8.24 -1.73
N GLU A 9 22.07 -7.33 -1.64
CA GLU A 9 22.86 -6.85 -2.78
C GLU A 9 22.00 -6.16 -3.87
N LEU A 10 20.83 -5.60 -3.48
CA LEU A 10 19.91 -4.90 -4.37
C LEU A 10 20.08 -3.38 -4.24
N GLU A 11 20.00 -2.70 -5.38
CA GLU A 11 19.91 -1.24 -5.42
C GLU A 11 18.52 -0.75 -4.99
N LYS A 12 18.45 0.48 -4.46
CA LYS A 12 17.17 1.10 -4.12
C LYS A 12 16.23 1.27 -5.33
N SER A 13 16.79 1.40 -6.53
CA SER A 13 16.05 1.46 -7.79
C SER A 13 15.17 0.23 -8.04
N GLU A 14 15.56 -0.94 -7.55
CA GLU A 14 14.79 -2.18 -7.64
C GLU A 14 13.48 -2.16 -6.84
N TYR A 15 13.37 -1.23 -5.90
CA TYR A 15 12.21 -1.04 -5.03
C TYR A 15 11.26 0.05 -5.53
N THR A 16 11.58 0.71 -6.63
CA THR A 16 10.72 1.72 -7.24
C THR A 16 9.58 1.09 -8.03
N GLY A 17 8.57 1.88 -8.32
CA GLY A 17 7.46 1.52 -9.21
C GLY A 17 7.35 2.48 -10.39
N GLY A 18 6.15 2.65 -10.89
CA GLY A 18 5.85 3.57 -11.98
C GLY A 18 5.98 5.04 -11.56
N LYS A 19 5.96 5.93 -12.56
CA LYS A 19 5.94 7.38 -12.31
C LYS A 19 4.61 7.80 -11.68
N SER A 20 4.68 8.56 -10.60
CA SER A 20 3.48 9.08 -9.91
C SER A 20 2.68 10.02 -10.82
N SER A 21 1.35 9.90 -10.74
CA SER A 21 0.39 10.83 -11.32
C SER A 21 -0.43 11.57 -10.25
N LEU A 22 0.02 11.53 -9.00
CA LEU A 22 -0.63 12.22 -7.89
C LEU A 22 -0.30 13.70 -7.86
N CYS A 23 -1.10 14.47 -7.15
CA CYS A 23 -0.93 15.91 -7.04
C CYS A 23 0.33 16.26 -6.25
N PRO A 24 1.18 17.17 -6.75
CA PRO A 24 2.34 17.63 -6.00
C PRO A 24 1.93 18.18 -4.63
N GLY A 25 2.67 17.78 -3.58
CA GLY A 25 2.44 18.27 -2.23
C GLY A 25 1.31 17.62 -1.44
N CYS A 26 0.59 16.64 -2.00
CA CYS A 26 -0.48 15.93 -1.28
C CYS A 26 0.02 14.92 -0.23
N GLY A 27 1.34 14.71 -0.15
CA GLY A 27 1.96 13.80 0.82
C GLY A 27 2.08 12.35 0.38
N HIS A 28 1.27 11.87 -0.54
CA HIS A 28 1.26 10.45 -0.98
C HIS A 28 2.60 10.02 -1.59
N ASP A 29 3.25 10.89 -2.38
CA ASP A 29 4.57 10.58 -2.95
C ASP A 29 5.65 10.44 -1.87
N GLN A 30 5.56 11.24 -0.80
CA GLN A 30 6.47 11.13 0.33
C GLN A 30 6.27 9.80 1.08
N ILE A 31 5.02 9.37 1.26
CA ILE A 31 4.69 8.06 1.86
C ILE A 31 5.24 6.92 0.98
N SER A 32 5.02 6.98 -0.33
CA SER A 32 5.56 6.01 -1.28
C SER A 32 7.10 5.90 -1.20
N ASN A 33 7.79 7.05 -1.13
CA ASN A 33 9.24 7.09 -0.98
C ASN A 33 9.71 6.51 0.36
N ASN A 34 8.96 6.73 1.44
CA ASN A 34 9.27 6.16 2.75
C ASN A 34 9.07 4.64 2.77
N ILE A 35 8.06 4.13 2.08
CA ILE A 35 7.83 2.68 1.91
C ILE A 35 9.00 2.05 1.13
N ILE A 36 9.43 2.67 0.03
CA ILE A 36 10.59 2.23 -0.74
C ILE A 36 11.85 2.19 0.14
N GLN A 37 12.09 3.25 0.89
CA GLN A 37 13.25 3.35 1.79
C GLN A 37 13.20 2.26 2.86
N ALA A 38 12.07 2.10 3.54
CA ALA A 38 11.91 1.11 4.59
C ALA A 38 12.08 -0.33 4.07
N ALA A 39 11.48 -0.66 2.93
CA ALA A 39 11.61 -1.99 2.34
C ALA A 39 13.05 -2.30 1.91
N TRP A 40 13.74 -1.30 1.34
CA TRP A 40 15.13 -1.44 0.93
C TRP A 40 16.07 -1.58 2.13
N GLU A 41 15.93 -0.74 3.17
CA GLU A 41 16.77 -0.80 4.38
C GLU A 41 16.62 -2.09 5.16
N ASN A 42 15.39 -2.65 5.21
CA ASN A 42 15.13 -3.91 5.88
C ASN A 42 15.42 -5.14 5.00
N GLY A 43 15.90 -4.96 3.78
CA GLY A 43 16.21 -6.07 2.88
C GLY A 43 15.01 -6.96 2.57
N ILE A 44 13.83 -6.37 2.40
CA ILE A 44 12.62 -7.13 2.07
C ILE A 44 12.61 -7.38 0.57
N GLN A 45 12.49 -8.63 0.16
CA GLN A 45 12.38 -8.99 -1.27
C GLN A 45 11.04 -8.48 -1.82
N PRO A 46 11.02 -7.63 -2.87
CA PRO A 46 9.75 -7.12 -3.43
C PRO A 46 8.77 -8.22 -3.81
N GLU A 47 9.24 -9.32 -4.36
CA GLU A 47 8.44 -10.47 -4.80
C GLU A 47 7.75 -11.22 -3.62
N LYS A 48 8.18 -10.96 -2.38
CA LYS A 48 7.57 -11.51 -1.17
C LYS A 48 6.49 -10.62 -0.57
N ILE A 49 6.18 -9.50 -1.23
CA ILE A 49 5.16 -8.54 -0.76
C ILE A 49 3.91 -8.66 -1.64
N ALA A 50 2.76 -8.70 -1.00
CA ALA A 50 1.46 -8.47 -1.61
C ALA A 50 0.95 -7.08 -1.23
N LYS A 51 0.89 -6.17 -2.20
CA LYS A 51 0.33 -4.83 -2.04
C LYS A 51 -1.18 -4.89 -2.24
N MET A 52 -1.92 -4.49 -1.23
CA MET A 52 -3.38 -4.47 -1.25
C MET A 52 -3.86 -3.02 -1.20
N SER A 53 -4.84 -2.66 -2.01
CA SER A 53 -5.42 -1.31 -1.97
C SER A 53 -6.93 -1.31 -2.24
N GLY A 54 -7.57 -0.24 -1.84
CA GLY A 54 -8.99 0.00 -2.11
C GLY A 54 -9.22 0.94 -3.29
N ILE A 55 -10.00 1.99 -3.10
CA ILE A 55 -10.33 3.00 -4.12
C ILE A 55 -10.03 4.40 -3.59
N GLY A 56 -9.56 5.28 -4.45
CA GLY A 56 -9.20 6.66 -4.13
C GLY A 56 -7.78 7.01 -4.57
N CYS A 57 -7.32 8.22 -4.22
CA CYS A 57 -5.97 8.68 -4.57
C CYS A 57 -4.89 7.78 -3.96
N SER A 58 -5.03 7.43 -2.68
CA SER A 58 -4.16 6.51 -1.95
C SER A 58 -4.04 5.14 -2.61
N SER A 59 -5.11 4.67 -3.24
CA SER A 59 -5.14 3.37 -3.90
C SER A 59 -4.33 3.30 -5.18
N LYS A 60 -3.84 4.44 -5.68
CA LYS A 60 -2.88 4.50 -6.79
C LYS A 60 -1.44 4.32 -6.31
N THR A 61 -1.13 4.66 -5.05
CA THR A 61 0.26 4.66 -4.55
C THR A 61 0.97 3.32 -4.69
N PRO A 62 0.30 2.15 -4.55
CA PRO A 62 0.94 0.85 -4.79
C PRO A 62 1.52 0.66 -6.20
N ALA A 63 1.09 1.45 -7.19
CA ALA A 63 1.70 1.44 -8.52
C ALA A 63 3.08 2.14 -8.56
N TYR A 64 3.41 2.97 -7.55
CA TYR A 64 4.59 3.83 -7.55
C TYR A 64 5.73 3.30 -6.69
N PHE A 65 5.53 2.22 -5.96
CA PHE A 65 6.56 1.55 -5.18
C PHE A 65 6.52 0.03 -5.39
N LEU A 66 7.65 -0.63 -5.12
CA LEU A 66 7.80 -2.09 -5.17
C LEU A 66 7.22 -2.69 -6.45
N GLY A 67 7.67 -2.23 -7.61
CA GLY A 67 7.12 -2.63 -8.92
C GLY A 67 7.14 -4.14 -9.21
N LYS A 68 8.05 -4.88 -8.57
CA LYS A 68 8.18 -6.35 -8.70
C LYS A 68 7.29 -7.14 -7.73
N SER A 69 6.55 -6.48 -6.85
CA SER A 69 5.65 -7.13 -5.89
C SER A 69 4.30 -7.48 -6.51
N HIS A 70 3.57 -8.37 -5.85
CA HIS A 70 2.18 -8.66 -6.20
C HIS A 70 1.29 -7.45 -5.87
N GLY A 71 0.36 -7.12 -6.74
CA GLY A 71 -0.58 -6.00 -6.54
C GLY A 71 -2.03 -6.43 -6.71
N PHE A 72 -2.88 -6.05 -5.76
CA PHE A 72 -4.30 -6.30 -5.84
C PHE A 72 -5.10 -5.06 -5.40
N ASN A 73 -5.81 -4.47 -6.36
CA ASN A 73 -6.73 -3.35 -6.10
C ASN A 73 -8.15 -3.91 -5.92
N THR A 74 -8.82 -3.50 -4.86
CA THR A 74 -10.12 -4.06 -4.46
C THR A 74 -11.25 -3.05 -4.64
N VAL A 75 -12.48 -3.50 -4.47
CA VAL A 75 -13.67 -2.65 -4.40
C VAL A 75 -13.57 -1.72 -3.18
N HIS A 76 -14.12 -0.53 -3.32
CA HIS A 76 -14.12 0.55 -2.31
C HIS A 76 -14.53 0.07 -0.92
N GLY A 77 -13.67 0.29 0.06
CA GLY A 77 -13.87 -0.11 1.44
C GLY A 77 -13.76 -1.61 1.71
N ARG A 78 -13.36 -2.43 0.73
CA ARG A 78 -13.32 -3.90 0.89
C ARG A 78 -11.91 -4.48 0.98
N MET A 79 -10.88 -3.65 0.88
CA MET A 79 -9.49 -4.10 0.94
C MET A 79 -9.20 -4.97 2.18
N PRO A 80 -9.62 -4.66 3.41
CA PRO A 80 -9.32 -5.49 4.58
C PRO A 80 -9.92 -6.91 4.50
N SER A 81 -11.10 -7.05 3.91
CA SER A 81 -11.74 -8.36 3.73
C SER A 81 -11.02 -9.21 2.70
N VAL A 82 -10.64 -8.62 1.57
CA VAL A 82 -9.89 -9.31 0.52
C VAL A 82 -8.50 -9.69 1.02
N THR A 83 -7.83 -8.79 1.74
CA THR A 83 -6.54 -9.08 2.39
C THR A 83 -6.65 -10.23 3.39
N THR A 84 -7.75 -10.29 4.15
CA THR A 84 -8.01 -11.42 5.06
C THR A 84 -8.01 -12.75 4.31
N GLY A 85 -8.74 -12.82 3.19
CA GLY A 85 -8.77 -14.02 2.35
C GLY A 85 -7.41 -14.38 1.77
N ALA A 86 -6.72 -13.40 1.19
CA ALA A 86 -5.39 -13.59 0.61
C ALA A 86 -4.36 -14.06 1.66
N ASN A 87 -4.36 -13.46 2.86
CA ASN A 87 -3.48 -13.85 3.96
C ASN A 87 -3.76 -15.27 4.48
N LEU A 88 -5.02 -15.72 4.46
CA LEU A 88 -5.36 -17.08 4.89
C LEU A 88 -4.81 -18.14 3.94
N VAL A 89 -4.79 -17.88 2.64
CA VAL A 89 -4.38 -18.87 1.64
C VAL A 89 -2.89 -18.82 1.31
N ASN A 90 -2.21 -17.72 1.58
CA ASN A 90 -0.78 -17.59 1.34
C ASN A 90 -0.04 -16.91 2.50
N LYS A 91 0.52 -17.73 3.38
CA LYS A 91 1.33 -17.27 4.53
C LYS A 91 2.80 -16.96 4.17
N GLY A 92 3.21 -17.22 2.95
CA GLY A 92 4.56 -16.96 2.47
C GLY A 92 4.78 -15.53 1.99
N LEU A 93 3.74 -14.71 1.95
CA LEU A 93 3.81 -13.30 1.56
C LEU A 93 3.60 -12.38 2.76
N SER A 94 4.31 -11.26 2.75
CA SER A 94 4.03 -10.13 3.64
C SER A 94 2.99 -9.22 3.00
N PHE A 95 1.95 -8.87 3.75
CA PHE A 95 0.85 -8.05 3.24
C PHE A 95 1.04 -6.58 3.61
N LEU A 96 1.13 -5.73 2.60
CA LEU A 96 1.19 -4.28 2.74
C LEU A 96 -0.09 -3.68 2.17
N ALA A 97 -0.96 -3.23 3.04
CA ALA A 97 -2.25 -2.65 2.71
C ALA A 97 -2.19 -1.13 2.77
N VAL A 98 -2.59 -0.47 1.70
CA VAL A 98 -2.62 1.00 1.60
C VAL A 98 -4.01 1.47 1.21
N SER A 99 -4.58 2.39 1.97
CA SER A 99 -5.92 2.91 1.75
C SER A 99 -6.04 4.35 2.25
N GLY A 100 -6.96 5.12 1.70
CA GLY A 100 -7.29 6.47 2.18
C GLY A 100 -8.17 6.45 3.42
N ASP A 101 -8.29 7.60 4.06
CA ASP A 101 -9.16 7.81 5.21
C ASP A 101 -10.64 7.57 4.86
N GLY A 102 -11.13 8.07 3.75
CA GLY A 102 -12.49 7.84 3.27
C GLY A 102 -12.79 6.38 2.94
N ASP A 103 -11.85 5.71 2.28
CA ASP A 103 -11.95 4.29 1.95
C ASP A 103 -11.92 3.41 3.22
N THR A 104 -11.08 3.75 4.18
CA THR A 104 -10.91 3.01 5.44
C THR A 104 -11.97 3.33 6.47
N ALA A 105 -12.08 4.62 6.84
CA ALA A 105 -12.82 5.06 8.02
C ALA A 105 -14.26 5.52 7.73
N SER A 106 -14.63 5.62 6.44
CA SER A 106 -16.00 5.89 6.02
C SER A 106 -16.63 4.61 5.46
N ILE A 107 -16.52 4.34 4.17
CA ILE A 107 -17.21 3.20 3.54
C ILE A 107 -16.67 1.85 4.02
N GLY A 108 -15.41 1.78 4.44
CA GLY A 108 -14.72 0.54 4.86
C GLY A 108 -14.67 0.30 6.36
N ILE A 109 -15.28 1.16 7.19
CA ILE A 109 -15.08 1.12 8.66
C ILE A 109 -15.36 -0.26 9.27
N GLY A 110 -16.42 -0.94 8.87
CA GLY A 110 -16.75 -2.28 9.36
C GLY A 110 -15.68 -3.31 9.02
N GLN A 111 -15.12 -3.25 7.80
CA GLN A 111 -14.07 -4.15 7.34
C GLN A 111 -12.75 -3.89 8.09
N PHE A 112 -12.42 -2.62 8.27
CA PHE A 112 -11.25 -2.17 9.00
C PHE A 112 -11.26 -2.64 10.45
N VAL A 113 -12.35 -2.37 11.19
CA VAL A 113 -12.51 -2.79 12.59
C VAL A 113 -12.39 -4.30 12.73
N HIS A 114 -13.00 -5.07 11.82
CA HIS A 114 -12.91 -6.53 11.87
C HIS A 114 -11.53 -7.07 11.55
N ALA A 115 -10.75 -6.42 10.66
CA ALA A 115 -9.37 -6.79 10.38
C ALA A 115 -8.49 -6.57 11.62
N ILE A 116 -8.65 -5.42 12.30
CA ILE A 116 -7.92 -5.12 13.55
C ILE A 116 -8.31 -6.13 14.64
N ARG A 117 -9.60 -6.39 14.84
CA ARG A 117 -10.06 -7.33 15.88
C ARG A 117 -9.52 -8.76 15.67
N ARG A 118 -9.31 -9.17 14.41
CA ARG A 118 -8.72 -10.46 14.09
C ARG A 118 -7.20 -10.48 14.20
N ASN A 119 -6.58 -9.32 14.47
CA ASN A 119 -5.13 -9.15 14.47
C ASN A 119 -4.50 -9.74 13.20
N LEU A 120 -5.03 -9.33 12.04
CA LEU A 120 -4.57 -9.83 10.74
C LEU A 120 -3.10 -9.47 10.54
N ASP A 121 -2.30 -10.44 10.13
CA ASP A 121 -0.87 -10.27 9.88
C ASP A 121 -0.65 -9.45 8.60
N MET A 122 -0.64 -8.13 8.76
CA MET A 122 -0.42 -7.15 7.70
C MET A 122 0.06 -5.81 8.26
N VAL A 123 0.76 -5.05 7.44
CA VAL A 123 0.97 -3.61 7.67
C VAL A 123 -0.16 -2.87 6.98
N TYR A 124 -0.95 -2.11 7.73
CA TYR A 124 -2.05 -1.30 7.20
C TYR A 124 -1.70 0.19 7.29
N ILE A 125 -1.54 0.84 6.15
CA ILE A 125 -1.23 2.27 6.04
C ILE A 125 -2.49 3.02 5.62
N VAL A 126 -2.92 3.97 6.46
CA VAL A 126 -4.00 4.90 6.12
C VAL A 126 -3.37 6.23 5.69
N GLU A 127 -3.50 6.55 4.42
CA GLU A 127 -3.04 7.82 3.86
C GLU A 127 -4.16 8.85 4.04
N ASN A 128 -4.11 9.55 5.17
CA ASN A 128 -5.15 10.52 5.55
C ASN A 128 -4.84 11.91 4.97
N ASN A 129 -5.56 12.27 3.93
CA ASN A 129 -5.52 13.62 3.35
C ASN A 129 -6.78 14.46 3.67
N GLY A 130 -7.71 13.93 4.49
CA GLY A 130 -8.96 14.58 4.84
C GLY A 130 -9.94 14.73 3.68
N VAL A 131 -9.75 13.98 2.58
CA VAL A 131 -10.57 14.10 1.37
C VAL A 131 -11.13 12.74 0.96
N TYR A 132 -12.44 12.67 0.88
CA TYR A 132 -13.16 11.55 0.25
C TYR A 132 -13.36 11.83 -1.25
N GLY A 133 -12.23 11.86 -1.99
CA GLY A 133 -12.13 12.50 -3.31
C GLY A 133 -12.99 11.90 -4.41
N LEU A 134 -13.17 10.57 -4.48
CA LEU A 134 -13.92 9.94 -5.57
C LEU A 134 -15.42 10.24 -5.56
N SER A 135 -15.99 10.46 -4.38
CA SER A 135 -17.40 10.81 -4.28
C SER A 135 -17.67 12.28 -4.54
N LEU A 136 -16.66 13.14 -4.43
CA LEU A 136 -16.81 14.59 -4.62
C LEU A 136 -16.56 15.07 -6.04
N ILE A 137 -15.99 14.24 -6.91
CA ILE A 137 -15.71 14.62 -8.31
C ILE A 137 -17.00 14.83 -9.12
N HIS A 138 -18.12 14.34 -8.63
CA HIS A 138 -19.44 14.48 -9.25
C HIS A 138 -20.31 15.54 -8.58
N ILE A 139 -19.80 16.26 -7.60
CA ILE A 139 -20.48 17.37 -6.91
C ILE A 139 -19.93 18.69 -7.41
#